data_1626b063337d28f2f72c49d97d45af6e
#
_entry.id   1626b063337d28f2f72c49d97d45af6e
#
_cell.length_a   1.000
_cell.length_b   1.000
_cell.length_c   1.000
_cell.angle_alpha   90.00
_cell.angle_beta   90.00
_cell.angle_gamma   90.00
#
_symmetry.space_group_name_H-M   'P 1'
#
loop_
_entity.id
_entity.type
_entity.pdbx_description
1 polymer ?
#
loop_
_entity_poly.entity_id
_entity_poly.type
_entity_poly.pdbx_seq_one_letter_code
_entity_poly.pdbx_strand_id
1 'polypeptide(L)'
;RPGKSTGLTEDTYLTKLPITFACGPYDRMEALNLGIIQPEGIDLRYIAIQSSPEIFARMIKTRSFDVAEMSLAHYFIMRTHGEFPYMAIPVFPSRVFRHGYIFVNKHAGISTAKDLEGKRIGVQEYRQTAGVWVRGILQHEFDVDLDSVKWIEGGVNKPRAPDDEMDLRPT
;
A
#
# COMPACT_ATOMS: atom_id res chain seq x y z
N ARG A 1 65.76 24.51 -2.13
CA ARG A 1 64.98 23.25 -2.36
C ARG A 1 63.55 23.50 -1.93
N PRO A 2 62.55 23.39 -2.78
CA PRO A 2 61.16 23.51 -2.34
C PRO A 2 60.64 22.17 -1.82
N GLY A 3 59.99 22.23 -0.66
CA GLY A 3 59.34 21.11 -0.03
C GLY A 3 58.13 20.66 -0.82
N LYS A 4 58.04 19.35 -1.04
CA LYS A 4 56.85 18.68 -1.57
C LYS A 4 55.76 18.71 -0.49
N SER A 5 54.69 19.44 -0.72
CA SER A 5 53.43 19.26 0.02
C SER A 5 52.78 17.98 -0.51
N THR A 6 52.80 16.93 0.28
CA THR A 6 51.95 15.76 0.09
C THR A 6 50.54 16.17 0.46
N GLY A 7 49.75 16.50 -0.54
CA GLY A 7 48.30 16.63 -0.38
C GLY A 7 47.74 15.24 -0.07
N LEU A 8 47.42 15.00 1.18
CA LEU A 8 46.53 13.93 1.58
C LEU A 8 45.15 14.36 1.17
N THR A 9 44.67 13.78 0.08
CA THR A 9 43.23 13.77 -0.19
C THR A 9 42.59 12.92 0.90
N GLU A 10 42.00 13.57 1.88
CA GLU A 10 41.04 12.92 2.77
C GLU A 10 39.83 12.52 1.92
N ASP A 11 39.87 11.32 1.35
CA ASP A 11 38.67 10.60 0.94
C ASP A 11 37.90 10.28 2.22
N THR A 12 37.07 11.23 2.64
CA THR A 12 36.06 11.00 3.68
C THR A 12 35.12 9.92 3.12
N TYR A 13 35.38 8.67 3.50
CA TYR A 13 34.45 7.58 3.24
C TYR A 13 33.16 7.89 4.00
N LEU A 14 32.23 8.60 3.35
CA LEU A 14 30.91 8.76 3.85
C LEU A 14 30.30 7.36 3.95
N THR A 15 30.18 6.87 5.18
CA THR A 15 29.53 5.59 5.44
C THR A 15 28.09 5.71 4.95
N LYS A 16 27.72 4.85 3.99
CA LYS A 16 26.35 4.81 3.46
C LYS A 16 25.38 4.51 4.60
N LEU A 17 24.24 5.18 4.56
CA LEU A 17 23.15 4.93 5.50
C LEU A 17 22.48 3.57 5.19
N PRO A 18 22.53 2.58 6.09
CA PRO A 18 21.86 1.32 5.86
C PRO A 18 20.33 1.50 5.96
N ILE A 19 19.60 1.09 4.94
CA ILE A 19 18.12 1.18 4.86
C ILE A 19 17.57 -0.16 4.42
N THR A 20 16.62 -0.71 5.18
CA THR A 20 15.78 -1.83 4.77
C THR A 20 14.53 -1.31 4.08
N PHE A 21 14.25 -1.81 2.86
CA PHE A 21 13.09 -1.44 2.09
C PHE A 21 12.27 -2.67 1.69
N ALA A 22 11.06 -2.81 2.23
CA ALA A 22 10.14 -3.89 1.90
C ALA A 22 9.10 -3.44 0.86
N CYS A 23 9.01 -4.17 -0.24
CA CYS A 23 8.08 -3.89 -1.31
C CYS A 23 7.72 -5.15 -2.08
N GLY A 24 6.56 -5.16 -2.75
CA GLY A 24 6.21 -6.23 -3.69
C GLY A 24 7.18 -6.32 -4.87
N PRO A 25 7.28 -7.49 -5.53
CA PRO A 25 8.14 -7.69 -6.68
C PRO A 25 7.51 -7.11 -7.95
N TYR A 26 7.31 -5.80 -7.97
CA TYR A 26 6.79 -5.10 -9.13
C TYR A 26 7.91 -4.88 -10.16
N ASP A 27 7.56 -4.98 -11.45
CA ASP A 27 8.46 -4.73 -12.59
C ASP A 27 9.19 -3.38 -12.49
N ARG A 28 8.46 -2.33 -12.08
CA ARG A 28 9.01 -0.97 -11.90
C ARG A 28 9.98 -0.83 -10.72
N MET A 29 10.02 -1.80 -9.84
CA MET A 29 10.93 -1.83 -8.68
C MET A 29 12.10 -2.79 -8.89
N GLU A 30 12.12 -3.53 -10.01
CA GLU A 30 13.07 -4.61 -10.25
C GLU A 30 14.52 -4.12 -10.29
N ALA A 31 14.77 -2.95 -10.87
CA ALA A 31 16.13 -2.38 -10.92
C ALA A 31 16.71 -2.09 -9.52
N LEU A 32 15.87 -1.69 -8.55
CA LEU A 32 16.27 -1.54 -7.14
C LEU A 32 16.45 -2.90 -6.46
N ASN A 33 15.53 -3.83 -6.70
CA ASN A 33 15.59 -5.18 -6.13
C ASN A 33 16.83 -5.95 -6.57
N LEU A 34 17.23 -5.81 -7.83
CA LEU A 34 18.43 -6.45 -8.39
C LEU A 34 19.74 -5.67 -8.11
N GLY A 35 19.65 -4.50 -7.45
CA GLY A 35 20.81 -3.67 -7.17
C GLY A 35 21.43 -3.00 -8.42
N ILE A 36 20.72 -2.99 -9.56
CA ILE A 36 21.18 -2.33 -10.79
C ILE A 36 21.21 -0.81 -10.59
N ILE A 37 20.26 -0.28 -9.84
CA ILE A 37 20.20 1.12 -9.40
C ILE A 37 20.36 1.13 -7.88
N GLN A 38 21.26 1.97 -7.40
CA GLN A 38 21.45 2.19 -5.96
C GLN A 38 21.30 3.68 -5.64
N PRO A 39 20.54 4.04 -4.60
CA PRO A 39 20.43 5.42 -4.16
C PRO A 39 21.78 5.93 -3.66
N GLU A 40 22.11 7.17 -4.00
CA GLU A 40 23.33 7.81 -3.53
C GLU A 40 23.31 7.95 -2.01
N GLY A 41 24.44 7.62 -1.35
CA GLY A 41 24.59 7.73 0.11
C GLY A 41 23.82 6.68 0.92
N ILE A 42 23.13 5.73 0.27
CA ILE A 42 22.33 4.69 0.94
C ILE A 42 22.89 3.30 0.60
N ASP A 43 23.01 2.46 1.62
CA ASP A 43 23.20 1.02 1.48
C ASP A 43 21.82 0.35 1.57
N LEU A 44 21.18 0.17 0.40
CA LEU A 44 19.80 -0.29 0.31
C LEU A 44 19.73 -1.81 0.35
N ARG A 45 19.08 -2.35 1.39
CA ARG A 45 18.67 -3.75 1.45
C ARG A 45 17.21 -3.87 1.02
N TYR A 46 16.98 -4.26 -0.24
CA TYR A 46 15.66 -4.52 -0.76
C TYR A 46 15.14 -5.89 -0.26
N ILE A 47 13.90 -5.94 0.22
CA ILE A 47 13.23 -7.14 0.74
C ILE A 47 11.96 -7.34 -0.09
N ALA A 48 12.04 -8.21 -1.10
CA ALA A 48 10.88 -8.55 -1.93
C ALA A 48 9.92 -9.46 -1.17
N ILE A 49 8.70 -9.00 -0.94
CA ILE A 49 7.63 -9.78 -0.30
C ILE A 49 6.42 -9.80 -1.22
N GLN A 50 6.00 -10.98 -1.65
CA GLN A 50 4.89 -11.15 -2.59
C GLN A 50 3.54 -10.70 -2.02
N SER A 51 3.35 -10.83 -0.71
CA SER A 51 2.11 -10.48 -0.02
C SER A 51 2.18 -9.06 0.53
N SER A 52 1.59 -8.07 -0.17
CA SER A 52 1.49 -6.70 0.35
C SER A 52 0.81 -6.63 1.74
N PRO A 53 -0.26 -7.40 2.04
CA PRO A 53 -0.82 -7.43 3.39
C PRO A 53 0.17 -7.85 4.47
N GLU A 54 1.11 -8.75 4.17
CA GLU A 54 2.18 -9.13 5.10
C GLU A 54 3.11 -7.95 5.39
N ILE A 55 3.51 -7.20 4.35
CA ILE A 55 4.34 -6.00 4.51
C ILE A 55 3.64 -5.00 5.44
N PHE A 56 2.36 -4.73 5.17
CA PHE A 56 1.55 -3.78 5.96
C PHE A 56 1.46 -4.20 7.43
N ALA A 57 1.14 -5.49 7.67
CA ALA A 57 1.04 -6.02 9.03
C ALA A 57 2.37 -5.92 9.80
N ARG A 58 3.50 -6.24 9.15
CA ARG A 58 4.83 -6.15 9.75
C ARG A 58 5.24 -4.71 10.04
N MET A 59 4.90 -3.77 9.14
CA MET A 59 5.14 -2.34 9.39
C MET A 59 4.32 -1.82 10.57
N ILE A 60 3.03 -2.13 10.59
CA ILE A 60 2.12 -1.60 11.60
C ILE A 60 2.38 -2.21 12.98
N LYS A 61 2.52 -3.55 13.05
CA LYS A 61 2.61 -4.28 14.34
C LYS A 61 4.02 -4.27 14.92
N THR A 62 5.04 -4.37 14.10
CA THR A 62 6.41 -4.63 14.57
C THR A 62 7.46 -3.65 14.04
N ARG A 63 7.09 -2.70 13.18
CA ARG A 63 8.02 -1.72 12.58
C ARG A 63 9.26 -2.39 11.99
N SER A 64 9.06 -3.47 11.23
CA SER A 64 10.12 -4.37 10.79
C SER A 64 11.07 -3.78 9.74
N PHE A 65 10.72 -2.65 9.13
CA PHE A 65 11.48 -2.06 8.03
C PHE A 65 11.61 -0.56 8.22
N ASP A 66 12.69 0.02 7.69
CA ASP A 66 12.90 1.47 7.68
C ASP A 66 11.96 2.13 6.65
N VAL A 67 11.81 1.50 5.49
CA VAL A 67 10.92 1.94 4.40
C VAL A 67 10.09 0.74 3.93
N ALA A 68 8.81 0.97 3.64
CA ALA A 68 7.97 -0.07 3.04
C ALA A 68 6.83 0.52 2.22
N GLU A 69 6.32 -0.26 1.27
CA GLU A 69 5.01 0.03 0.71
C GLU A 69 3.93 -0.10 1.80
N MET A 70 2.88 0.70 1.68
CA MET A 70 1.78 0.71 2.64
C MET A 70 0.44 0.86 1.92
N SER A 71 -0.61 0.26 2.50
CA SER A 71 -1.98 0.53 2.10
C SER A 71 -2.31 2.00 2.32
N LEU A 72 -2.66 2.71 1.24
CA LEU A 72 -2.98 4.13 1.32
C LEU A 72 -4.17 4.41 2.25
N ALA A 73 -5.20 3.57 2.21
CA ALA A 73 -6.34 3.71 3.10
C ALA A 73 -5.95 3.50 4.58
N HIS A 74 -5.17 2.46 4.89
CA HIS A 74 -4.67 2.25 6.24
C HIS A 74 -3.77 3.39 6.72
N TYR A 75 -2.91 3.92 5.85
CA TYR A 75 -2.08 5.07 6.17
C TYR A 75 -2.93 6.27 6.59
N PHE A 76 -3.96 6.64 5.82
CA PHE A 76 -4.84 7.75 6.18
C PHE A 76 -5.59 7.49 7.49
N ILE A 77 -6.19 6.31 7.66
CA ILE A 77 -6.90 5.96 8.89
C ILE A 77 -5.97 6.10 10.11
N MET A 78 -4.77 5.54 10.05
CA MET A 78 -3.82 5.61 11.17
C MET A 78 -3.34 7.05 11.44
N ARG A 79 -3.18 7.87 10.39
CA ARG A 79 -2.84 9.30 10.55
C ARG A 79 -3.95 10.08 11.24
N THR A 80 -5.22 9.74 11.02
CA THR A 80 -6.34 10.40 11.70
C THR A 80 -6.43 10.02 13.19
N HIS A 81 -5.93 8.84 13.57
CA HIS A 81 -5.86 8.42 14.98
C HIS A 81 -4.65 8.96 15.76
N GLY A 82 -3.77 9.73 15.13
CA GLY A 82 -2.79 10.59 15.81
C GLY A 82 -1.39 10.00 16.05
N GLU A 83 -1.18 8.71 16.06
CA GLU A 83 0.09 8.11 16.50
C GLU A 83 0.79 7.23 15.44
N PHE A 84 0.69 7.55 14.18
CA PHE A 84 1.40 6.79 13.16
C PHE A 84 2.78 7.39 12.89
N PRO A 85 3.88 6.69 13.20
CA PRO A 85 5.23 7.26 13.21
C PRO A 85 5.86 7.40 11.82
N TYR A 86 5.16 7.00 10.77
CA TYR A 86 5.71 6.99 9.42
C TYR A 86 5.29 8.20 8.61
N MET A 87 6.18 8.63 7.73
CA MET A 87 5.92 9.67 6.73
C MET A 87 5.75 9.03 5.36
N ALA A 88 4.67 9.37 4.66
CA ALA A 88 4.51 8.96 3.27
C ALA A 88 5.38 9.83 2.35
N ILE A 89 6.03 9.18 1.40
CA ILE A 89 6.69 9.84 0.28
C ILE A 89 5.84 9.65 -0.99
N PRO A 90 5.89 10.55 -1.98
CA PRO A 90 5.02 10.51 -3.16
C PRO A 90 5.45 9.43 -4.17
N VAL A 91 5.66 8.22 -3.70
CA VAL A 91 6.03 7.04 -4.49
C VAL A 91 4.93 6.00 -4.38
N PHE A 92 4.37 5.58 -5.50
CA PHE A 92 3.25 4.64 -5.57
C PHE A 92 3.68 3.36 -6.30
N PRO A 93 4.24 2.37 -5.59
CA PRO A 93 4.73 1.13 -6.21
C PRO A 93 3.60 0.31 -6.85
N SER A 94 2.43 0.22 -6.21
CA SER A 94 1.26 -0.46 -6.72
C SER A 94 0.26 0.54 -7.30
N ARG A 95 0.03 0.49 -8.62
CA ARG A 95 -0.90 1.39 -9.34
C ARG A 95 -1.73 0.59 -10.32
N VAL A 96 -3.05 0.60 -10.14
CA VAL A 96 -3.99 -0.04 -11.06
C VAL A 96 -5.29 0.76 -11.13
N PHE A 97 -5.96 0.72 -12.28
CA PHE A 97 -7.32 1.23 -12.42
C PHE A 97 -8.30 0.27 -11.73
N ARG A 98 -9.17 0.81 -10.88
CA ARG A 98 -10.11 0.01 -10.08
C ARG A 98 -11.47 -0.23 -10.75
N HIS A 99 -11.80 0.48 -11.81
CA HIS A 99 -13.05 0.29 -12.56
C HIS A 99 -13.28 -1.15 -13.03
N GLY A 100 -12.23 -1.85 -13.44
CA GLY A 100 -12.29 -3.24 -13.88
C GLY A 100 -12.36 -4.30 -12.76
N TYR A 101 -12.48 -3.88 -11.49
CA TYR A 101 -12.50 -4.80 -10.34
C TYR A 101 -13.89 -4.99 -9.74
N ILE A 102 -14.93 -4.50 -10.42
CA ILE A 102 -16.32 -4.70 -10.01
C ILE A 102 -16.88 -5.85 -10.84
N PHE A 103 -17.22 -6.94 -10.19
CA PHE A 103 -17.76 -8.13 -10.82
C PHE A 103 -19.23 -8.30 -10.42
N VAL A 104 -20.07 -8.59 -11.39
CA VAL A 104 -21.49 -8.83 -11.18
C VAL A 104 -21.89 -10.24 -11.62
N ASN A 105 -22.82 -10.84 -10.90
CA ASN A 105 -23.44 -12.07 -11.37
C ASN A 105 -24.29 -11.75 -12.60
N LYS A 106 -24.03 -12.40 -13.73
CA LYS A 106 -24.74 -12.17 -15.00
C LYS A 106 -26.27 -12.38 -14.93
N HIS A 107 -26.74 -13.09 -13.89
CA HIS A 107 -28.17 -13.35 -13.66
C HIS A 107 -28.78 -12.43 -12.59
N ALA A 108 -28.02 -11.45 -12.06
CA ALA A 108 -28.51 -10.56 -11.02
C ALA A 108 -29.34 -9.37 -11.54
N GLY A 109 -29.50 -9.24 -12.86
CA GLY A 109 -30.24 -8.13 -13.47
C GLY A 109 -29.55 -6.77 -13.28
N ILE A 110 -28.21 -6.78 -13.16
CA ILE A 110 -27.39 -5.56 -13.04
C ILE A 110 -26.83 -5.23 -14.43
N SER A 111 -27.25 -4.11 -14.99
CA SER A 111 -26.82 -3.62 -16.29
C SER A 111 -26.05 -2.30 -16.20
N THR A 112 -26.32 -1.52 -15.15
CA THR A 112 -25.68 -0.23 -14.87
C THR A 112 -25.17 -0.19 -13.43
N ALA A 113 -24.32 0.78 -13.11
CA ALA A 113 -23.87 0.97 -11.74
C ALA A 113 -25.00 1.33 -10.77
N LYS A 114 -26.03 2.04 -11.23
CA LYS A 114 -27.22 2.38 -10.44
C LYS A 114 -28.01 1.14 -9.97
N ASP A 115 -27.96 0.05 -10.72
CA ASP A 115 -28.66 -1.19 -10.33
C ASP A 115 -28.04 -1.86 -9.09
N LEU A 116 -26.90 -1.35 -8.61
CA LEU A 116 -26.26 -1.79 -7.36
C LEU A 116 -26.97 -1.25 -6.11
N GLU A 117 -27.77 -0.21 -6.23
CA GLU A 117 -28.55 0.35 -5.12
C GLU A 117 -29.50 -0.69 -4.52
N GLY A 118 -29.55 -0.77 -3.20
CA GLY A 118 -30.32 -1.77 -2.47
C GLY A 118 -29.75 -3.20 -2.54
N LYS A 119 -28.65 -3.43 -3.24
CA LYS A 119 -28.05 -4.77 -3.38
C LYS A 119 -27.04 -5.06 -2.28
N ARG A 120 -26.68 -6.35 -2.20
CA ARG A 120 -25.56 -6.83 -1.35
C ARG A 120 -24.30 -6.90 -2.19
N ILE A 121 -23.24 -6.23 -1.74
CA ILE A 121 -21.94 -6.23 -2.41
C ILE A 121 -20.89 -6.84 -1.47
N GLY A 122 -20.26 -7.90 -1.94
CA GLY A 122 -19.15 -8.53 -1.22
C GLY A 122 -17.85 -7.76 -1.40
N VAL A 123 -17.13 -7.54 -0.31
CA VAL A 123 -15.78 -6.98 -0.28
C VAL A 123 -14.89 -7.84 0.61
N GLN A 124 -13.61 -7.94 0.29
CA GLN A 124 -12.69 -8.67 1.12
C GLN A 124 -12.50 -7.99 2.48
N GLU A 125 -12.37 -6.68 2.45
CA GLU A 125 -12.22 -5.82 3.61
C GLU A 125 -12.77 -4.42 3.26
N TYR A 126 -13.66 -3.89 4.08
CA TYR A 126 -14.31 -2.60 3.81
C TYR A 126 -13.31 -1.45 3.73
N ARG A 127 -12.25 -1.49 4.54
CA ARG A 127 -11.21 -0.46 4.64
C ARG A 127 -10.04 -0.65 3.66
N GLN A 128 -10.02 -1.75 2.93
CA GLN A 128 -8.99 -1.98 1.91
C GLN A 128 -8.99 -0.84 0.89
N THR A 129 -7.80 -0.39 0.47
CA THR A 129 -7.64 0.70 -0.51
C THR A 129 -8.50 0.49 -1.76
N ALA A 130 -8.55 -0.74 -2.30
CA ALA A 130 -9.39 -1.05 -3.44
C ALA A 130 -10.89 -0.81 -3.16
N GLY A 131 -11.38 -1.23 -1.99
CA GLY A 131 -12.76 -1.02 -1.59
C GLY A 131 -13.11 0.46 -1.40
N VAL A 132 -12.21 1.24 -0.82
CA VAL A 132 -12.38 2.70 -0.67
C VAL A 132 -12.47 3.37 -2.04
N TRP A 133 -11.55 3.07 -2.95
CA TRP A 133 -11.56 3.63 -4.30
C TRP A 133 -12.80 3.23 -5.10
N VAL A 134 -13.22 1.96 -5.05
CA VAL A 134 -14.42 1.49 -5.74
C VAL A 134 -15.67 2.22 -5.24
N ARG A 135 -15.81 2.42 -3.93
CA ARG A 135 -16.92 3.21 -3.38
C ARG A 135 -16.90 4.64 -3.87
N GLY A 136 -15.73 5.29 -3.84
CA GLY A 136 -15.58 6.65 -4.37
C GLY A 136 -15.96 6.75 -5.85
N ILE A 137 -15.53 5.80 -6.68
CA ILE A 137 -15.88 5.72 -8.10
C ILE A 137 -17.40 5.55 -8.26
N LEU A 138 -18.02 4.60 -7.56
CA LEU A 138 -19.46 4.37 -7.64
C LEU A 138 -20.26 5.62 -7.25
N GLN A 139 -19.84 6.32 -6.19
CA GLN A 139 -20.54 7.51 -5.72
C GLN A 139 -20.32 8.71 -6.63
N HIS A 140 -19.06 9.01 -7.00
CA HIS A 140 -18.73 10.28 -7.65
C HIS A 140 -18.81 10.25 -9.19
N GLU A 141 -18.57 9.09 -9.79
CA GLU A 141 -18.61 8.96 -11.25
C GLU A 141 -19.94 8.37 -11.76
N PHE A 142 -20.58 7.53 -10.94
CA PHE A 142 -21.82 6.84 -11.32
C PHE A 142 -23.04 7.23 -10.48
N ASP A 143 -22.89 8.17 -9.54
CA ASP A 143 -23.96 8.70 -8.70
C ASP A 143 -24.76 7.60 -7.95
N VAL A 144 -24.07 6.54 -7.50
CA VAL A 144 -24.66 5.46 -6.72
C VAL A 144 -24.82 5.89 -5.28
N ASP A 145 -26.03 5.73 -4.74
CA ASP A 145 -26.30 5.90 -3.30
C ASP A 145 -25.71 4.74 -2.52
N LEU A 146 -24.52 4.97 -1.93
CA LEU A 146 -23.79 3.96 -1.17
C LEU A 146 -24.47 3.56 0.14
N ASP A 147 -25.33 4.43 0.71
CA ASP A 147 -26.06 4.15 1.95
C ASP A 147 -27.15 3.10 1.73
N SER A 148 -27.65 3.00 0.49
CA SER A 148 -28.59 1.95 0.10
C SER A 148 -27.92 0.58 -0.08
N VAL A 149 -26.60 0.51 -0.22
CA VAL A 149 -25.85 -0.73 -0.49
C VAL A 149 -25.52 -1.46 0.79
N LYS A 150 -25.82 -2.75 0.84
CA LYS A 150 -25.40 -3.60 1.96
C LYS A 150 -24.04 -4.22 1.68
N TRP A 151 -23.00 -3.70 2.34
CA TRP A 151 -21.65 -4.22 2.24
C TRP A 151 -21.47 -5.47 3.10
N ILE A 152 -20.90 -6.54 2.51
CA ILE A 152 -20.64 -7.82 3.18
C ILE A 152 -19.14 -8.10 3.11
N GLU A 153 -18.49 -8.16 4.25
CA GLU A 153 -17.07 -8.53 4.31
C GLU A 153 -16.90 -10.05 4.32
N GLY A 154 -15.91 -10.53 3.61
CA GLY A 154 -15.57 -11.95 3.57
C GLY A 154 -14.37 -12.26 2.70
N GLY A 155 -13.64 -13.31 3.05
CA GLY A 155 -12.54 -13.82 2.23
C GLY A 155 -13.05 -14.51 0.97
N VAL A 156 -12.35 -14.34 -0.15
CA VAL A 156 -12.71 -14.96 -1.44
C VAL A 156 -12.46 -16.46 -1.42
N ASN A 157 -11.33 -16.89 -0.85
CA ASN A 157 -10.90 -18.28 -0.87
C ASN A 157 -10.93 -18.96 0.51
N LYS A 158 -10.92 -18.17 1.58
CA LYS A 158 -10.95 -18.65 2.97
C LYS A 158 -11.79 -17.70 3.80
N PRO A 159 -12.46 -18.18 4.85
CA PRO A 159 -13.07 -17.29 5.83
C PRO A 159 -12.01 -16.32 6.38
N ARG A 160 -12.40 -15.08 6.61
CA ARG A 160 -11.54 -14.10 7.28
C ARG A 160 -11.38 -14.53 8.75
N ALA A 161 -10.15 -14.54 9.25
CA ALA A 161 -9.92 -14.79 10.67
C ALA A 161 -10.38 -13.57 11.50
N PRO A 162 -11.05 -13.79 12.65
CA PRO A 162 -11.50 -12.70 13.52
C PRO A 162 -10.38 -11.78 14.01
N ASP A 163 -9.17 -12.31 14.14
CA ASP A 163 -7.99 -11.61 14.68
C ASP A 163 -7.27 -10.70 13.67
N ASP A 164 -7.69 -10.69 12.40
CA ASP A 164 -7.17 -9.76 11.41
C ASP A 164 -7.78 -8.34 11.54
N GLU A 165 -8.64 -8.13 12.51
CA GLU A 165 -9.22 -6.84 12.82
C GLU A 165 -8.24 -5.99 13.65
N MET A 166 -7.50 -5.11 12.99
CA MET A 166 -7.20 -3.84 13.61
C MET A 166 -8.53 -3.09 13.75
N ASP A 167 -8.98 -2.84 14.98
CA ASP A 167 -10.19 -2.06 15.23
C ASP A 167 -9.94 -0.59 14.85
N LEU A 168 -10.09 -0.32 13.55
CA LEU A 168 -9.96 1.01 12.96
C LEU A 168 -11.34 1.55 12.57
N ARG A 169 -12.40 1.16 13.28
CA ARG A 169 -13.73 1.71 13.01
C ARG A 169 -13.71 3.20 13.32
N PRO A 170 -14.26 4.06 12.44
CA PRO A 170 -14.53 5.44 12.81
C PRO A 170 -15.50 5.44 13.98
N THR A 171 -15.14 6.15 15.03
CA THR A 171 -16.03 6.49 16.15
C THR A 171 -17.08 7.47 15.68
#